data_0fa3cfb449a1f1b2f58fe4d0009eaecc
#
_entry.id   0fa3cfb449a1f1b2f58fe4d0009eaecc
#
_cell.length_a   1.000
_cell.length_b   1.000
_cell.length_c   1.000
_cell.angle_alpha   90.00
_cell.angle_beta   90.00
_cell.angle_gamma   90.00
#
_symmetry.space_group_name_H-M   'P 1'
#
loop_
_entity.id
_entity.type
_entity.pdbx_description
1 polymer ?
#
loop_
_entity_poly.entity_id
_entity_poly.type
_entity_poly.pdbx_seq_one_letter_code
_entity_poly.pdbx_strand_id
1 'polypeptide(L)'
;SSRKNLQDREFFYPLALATYGVDEVIGALDSMISFRTTMWSKTSQFEDNFAANFGAAEAVMVNSGSSADLLIAFSLREKEFGGLEIGDEVLAPAVTWPTQIWSLVMAGFSVRLVDVDPATMNISFEDLEAKVGPRTRAISLVHLMGNTPDMDRVMELARKHSLVVIEDACEALGTKWRDQPVGTFGLAASSSFFFSHHI
;
A
#
# COMPACT_ATOMS: atom_id res chain seq x y z
N SER A 1 33.49 -6.05 19.95
CA SER A 1 32.24 -6.72 20.36
C SER A 1 31.88 -7.73 19.29
N SER A 2 32.01 -9.03 19.62
CA SER A 2 31.69 -10.13 18.71
C SER A 2 30.20 -10.03 18.31
N ARG A 3 29.93 -9.79 17.03
CA ARG A 3 28.62 -10.05 16.47
C ARG A 3 28.39 -11.55 16.61
N LYS A 4 27.56 -11.96 17.58
CA LYS A 4 27.08 -13.35 17.64
C LYS A 4 26.47 -13.65 16.28
N ASN A 5 26.93 -14.73 15.66
CA ASN A 5 26.38 -15.20 14.39
C ASN A 5 24.85 -15.37 14.54
N LEU A 6 24.07 -14.94 13.57
CA LEU A 6 22.61 -15.12 13.54
C LEU A 6 22.19 -16.57 13.73
N GLN A 7 23.09 -17.51 13.38
CA GLN A 7 22.92 -18.96 13.57
C GLN A 7 22.89 -19.42 15.03
N ASP A 8 23.42 -18.60 15.97
CA ASP A 8 23.44 -18.90 17.39
C ASP A 8 22.26 -18.33 18.18
N ARG A 9 21.21 -17.83 17.50
CA ARG A 9 20.03 -17.27 18.16
C ARG A 9 18.94 -18.33 18.31
N GLU A 10 18.32 -18.38 19.51
CA GLU A 10 17.16 -19.23 19.81
C GLU A 10 15.90 -18.88 18.98
N PHE A 11 15.87 -17.72 18.28
CA PHE A 11 14.74 -17.29 17.48
C PHE A 11 14.94 -17.64 16.00
N PHE A 12 14.04 -18.47 15.49
CA PHE A 12 14.05 -18.96 14.12
C PHE A 12 13.53 -17.94 13.09
N TYR A 13 12.66 -17.03 13.52
CA TYR A 13 12.08 -15.96 12.69
C TYR A 13 12.38 -14.57 13.28
N PRO A 14 13.48 -13.93 12.92
CA PRO A 14 13.71 -12.55 13.27
C PRO A 14 12.73 -11.64 12.54
N LEU A 15 12.25 -10.57 13.20
CA LEU A 15 11.38 -9.57 12.59
C LEU A 15 12.03 -8.90 11.37
N ALA A 16 13.34 -8.71 11.40
CA ALA A 16 14.11 -8.18 10.29
C ALA A 16 15.54 -8.70 10.30
N LEU A 17 16.13 -8.74 9.13
CA LEU A 17 17.55 -9.00 8.89
C LEU A 17 18.19 -7.78 8.26
N ALA A 18 19.48 -7.54 8.55
CA ALA A 18 20.22 -6.51 7.85
C ALA A 18 20.45 -6.93 6.41
N THR A 19 19.77 -6.30 5.47
CA THR A 19 19.83 -6.55 4.03
C THR A 19 20.65 -5.51 3.29
N TYR A 20 21.08 -4.44 3.96
CA TYR A 20 21.91 -3.36 3.41
C TYR A 20 23.41 -3.58 3.74
N GLY A 21 24.28 -3.11 2.87
CA GLY A 21 25.72 -3.21 2.95
C GLY A 21 26.42 -1.84 3.04
N VAL A 22 27.64 -1.83 2.57
CA VAL A 22 28.49 -0.62 2.59
C VAL A 22 27.99 0.45 1.62
N ASP A 23 27.45 0.04 0.48
CA ASP A 23 27.02 0.97 -0.58
C ASP A 23 25.82 1.82 -0.13
N GLU A 24 24.86 1.22 0.57
CA GLU A 24 23.70 1.94 1.12
C GLU A 24 24.15 2.93 2.21
N VAL A 25 25.10 2.51 3.08
CA VAL A 25 25.67 3.39 4.11
C VAL A 25 26.41 4.56 3.48
N ILE A 26 27.26 4.31 2.46
CA ILE A 26 27.96 5.37 1.74
C ILE A 26 26.96 6.31 1.08
N GLY A 27 25.91 5.79 0.45
CA GLY A 27 24.86 6.58 -0.16
C GLY A 27 24.14 7.51 0.82
N ALA A 28 23.89 7.03 2.03
CA ALA A 28 23.30 7.85 3.10
C ALA A 28 24.26 8.93 3.57
N LEU A 29 25.53 8.59 3.83
CA LEU A 29 26.57 9.54 4.24
C LEU A 29 26.81 10.63 3.19
N ASP A 30 26.84 10.27 1.91
CA ASP A 30 26.97 11.23 0.82
C ASP A 30 25.83 12.26 0.82
N SER A 31 24.60 11.82 1.05
CA SER A 31 23.44 12.71 1.16
C SER A 31 23.57 13.67 2.34
N MET A 32 24.07 13.18 3.48
CA MET A 32 24.30 14.00 4.69
C MET A 32 25.43 15.02 4.48
N ILE A 33 26.57 14.59 3.95
CA ILE A 33 27.75 15.46 3.72
C ILE A 33 27.43 16.54 2.69
N SER A 34 26.67 16.22 1.66
CA SER A 34 26.23 17.16 0.64
C SER A 34 25.04 18.04 1.03
N PHE A 35 24.57 17.94 2.28
CA PHE A 35 23.37 18.64 2.81
C PHE A 35 22.10 18.40 2.00
N ARG A 36 21.98 17.23 1.36
CA ARG A 36 20.83 16.81 0.55
C ARG A 36 19.98 15.79 1.29
N THR A 37 19.43 16.19 2.41
CA THR A 37 18.74 15.32 3.37
C THR A 37 17.21 15.34 3.22
N THR A 38 16.69 16.05 2.24
CA THR A 38 15.27 16.14 1.95
C THR A 38 14.98 15.65 0.51
N MET A 39 13.83 15.99 -0.04
CA MET A 39 13.43 15.63 -1.42
C MET A 39 14.38 16.27 -2.44
N TRP A 40 15.26 15.46 -2.99
CA TRP A 40 16.30 15.89 -3.94
C TRP A 40 16.49 14.82 -5.04
N SER A 41 17.59 14.92 -5.79
CA SER A 41 17.85 14.05 -6.94
C SER A 41 17.76 12.54 -6.66
N LYS A 42 18.19 12.07 -5.48
CA LYS A 42 18.07 10.64 -5.11
C LYS A 42 16.62 10.25 -4.87
N THR A 43 15.80 11.14 -4.32
CA THR A 43 14.36 10.90 -4.16
C THR A 43 13.68 10.82 -5.51
N SER A 44 13.91 11.82 -6.40
CA SER A 44 13.34 11.80 -7.76
C SER A 44 13.78 10.56 -8.55
N GLN A 45 15.06 10.19 -8.46
CA GLN A 45 15.56 8.98 -9.12
C GLN A 45 14.90 7.72 -8.56
N PHE A 46 14.64 7.66 -7.25
CA PHE A 46 13.92 6.55 -6.64
C PHE A 46 12.47 6.48 -7.14
N GLU A 47 11.77 7.62 -7.16
CA GLU A 47 10.39 7.73 -7.64
C GLU A 47 10.28 7.28 -9.09
N ASP A 48 11.13 7.78 -9.98
CA ASP A 48 11.18 7.39 -11.40
C ASP A 48 11.43 5.89 -11.57
N ASN A 49 12.43 5.36 -10.85
CA ASN A 49 12.80 3.94 -10.91
C ASN A 49 11.69 3.05 -10.34
N PHE A 50 11.07 3.46 -9.25
CA PHE A 50 9.97 2.70 -8.63
C PHE A 50 8.79 2.64 -9.59
N ALA A 51 8.35 3.77 -10.12
CA ALA A 51 7.26 3.83 -11.09
C ALA A 51 7.55 2.93 -12.31
N ALA A 52 8.74 3.04 -12.89
CA ALA A 52 9.14 2.24 -14.05
C ALA A 52 9.17 0.73 -13.77
N ASN A 53 9.69 0.32 -12.60
CA ASN A 53 9.80 -1.11 -12.25
C ASN A 53 8.46 -1.76 -11.94
N PHE A 54 7.50 -1.00 -11.40
CA PHE A 54 6.17 -1.50 -11.06
C PHE A 54 5.10 -1.20 -12.10
N GLY A 55 5.43 -0.44 -13.15
CA GLY A 55 4.48 -0.09 -14.21
C GLY A 55 3.42 0.93 -13.76
N ALA A 56 3.73 1.72 -12.75
CA ALA A 56 2.93 2.87 -12.34
C ALA A 56 3.24 4.08 -13.24
N ALA A 57 2.28 5.01 -13.38
CA ALA A 57 2.51 6.24 -14.11
C ALA A 57 3.50 7.16 -13.39
N GLU A 58 3.33 7.27 -12.08
CA GLU A 58 4.12 8.15 -11.21
C GLU A 58 4.29 7.47 -9.84
N ALA A 59 5.32 7.87 -9.09
CA ALA A 59 5.49 7.53 -7.69
C ALA A 59 5.89 8.77 -6.90
N VAL A 60 5.47 8.82 -5.65
CA VAL A 60 5.79 9.92 -4.73
C VAL A 60 6.30 9.33 -3.42
N MET A 61 7.51 9.69 -3.04
CA MET A 61 8.12 9.26 -1.78
C MET A 61 7.60 10.09 -0.61
N VAL A 62 7.14 9.39 0.42
CA VAL A 62 6.71 9.98 1.70
C VAL A 62 7.44 9.28 2.85
N ASN A 63 7.26 9.77 4.07
CA ASN A 63 8.02 9.29 5.22
C ASN A 63 7.58 7.93 5.79
N SER A 64 6.43 7.41 5.37
CA SER A 64 5.92 6.08 5.80
C SER A 64 4.77 5.60 4.91
N GLY A 65 4.48 4.29 4.92
CA GLY A 65 3.28 3.74 4.30
C GLY A 65 1.99 4.35 4.86
N SER A 66 1.93 4.60 6.17
CA SER A 66 0.79 5.28 6.79
C SER A 66 0.56 6.70 6.25
N SER A 67 1.63 7.43 5.95
CA SER A 67 1.52 8.75 5.31
C SER A 67 1.11 8.63 3.84
N ALA A 68 1.50 7.56 3.16
CA ALA A 68 1.03 7.26 1.81
C ALA A 68 -0.48 7.00 1.81
N ASP A 69 -0.98 6.15 2.71
CA ASP A 69 -2.44 5.91 2.87
C ASP A 69 -3.20 7.20 3.12
N LEU A 70 -2.67 8.06 4.01
CA LEU A 70 -3.29 9.34 4.33
C LEU A 70 -3.34 10.26 3.11
N LEU A 71 -2.23 10.36 2.38
CA LEU A 71 -2.16 11.17 1.17
C LEU A 71 -3.15 10.67 0.11
N ILE A 72 -3.22 9.36 -0.13
CA ILE A 72 -4.18 8.75 -1.05
C ILE A 72 -5.60 9.08 -0.62
N ALA A 73 -5.94 8.87 0.65
CA ALA A 73 -7.29 9.11 1.16
C ALA A 73 -7.74 10.57 0.96
N PHE A 74 -6.86 11.54 1.23
CA PHE A 74 -7.19 12.95 1.00
C PHE A 74 -7.26 13.29 -0.49
N SER A 75 -6.39 12.69 -1.32
CA SER A 75 -6.39 12.90 -2.77
C SER A 75 -7.68 12.43 -3.44
N LEU A 76 -8.37 11.42 -2.90
CA LEU A 76 -9.66 10.96 -3.42
C LEU A 76 -10.74 12.05 -3.46
N ARG A 77 -10.58 13.14 -2.70
CA ARG A 77 -11.50 14.29 -2.71
C ARG A 77 -11.28 15.22 -3.91
N GLU A 78 -10.11 15.15 -4.51
CA GLU A 78 -9.80 15.96 -5.69
C GLU A 78 -10.52 15.39 -6.92
N LYS A 79 -11.09 16.27 -7.74
CA LYS A 79 -11.89 15.87 -8.90
C LYS A 79 -11.14 14.99 -9.90
N GLU A 80 -9.85 15.27 -10.06
CA GLU A 80 -8.97 14.51 -10.94
C GLU A 80 -8.63 13.11 -10.40
N PHE A 81 -8.81 12.89 -9.08
CA PHE A 81 -8.45 11.66 -8.39
C PHE A 81 -9.64 10.82 -7.90
N GLY A 82 -10.84 11.17 -8.23
CA GLY A 82 -12.02 10.39 -7.81
C GLY A 82 -13.20 11.27 -7.47
N GLY A 83 -12.96 12.49 -6.96
CA GLY A 83 -13.98 13.47 -6.66
C GLY A 83 -14.98 13.02 -5.59
N LEU A 84 -14.52 12.21 -4.62
CA LEU A 84 -15.35 11.74 -3.51
C LEU A 84 -15.70 12.90 -2.57
N GLU A 85 -16.90 12.89 -2.04
CA GLU A 85 -17.39 13.88 -1.11
C GLU A 85 -17.36 13.37 0.34
N ILE A 86 -17.39 14.29 1.32
CA ILE A 86 -17.48 13.92 2.73
C ILE A 86 -18.77 13.12 2.95
N GLY A 87 -18.64 11.97 3.63
CA GLY A 87 -19.75 11.05 3.89
C GLY A 87 -19.97 9.98 2.82
N ASP A 88 -19.27 10.05 1.70
CA ASP A 88 -19.25 8.94 0.73
C ASP A 88 -18.73 7.67 1.40
N GLU A 89 -19.29 6.53 0.99
CA GLU A 89 -18.96 5.24 1.57
C GLU A 89 -17.78 4.60 0.83
N VAL A 90 -16.80 4.15 1.60
CA VAL A 90 -15.65 3.34 1.14
C VAL A 90 -15.74 1.96 1.77
N LEU A 91 -15.73 0.92 0.96
CA LEU A 91 -15.66 -0.47 1.42
C LEU A 91 -14.20 -0.84 1.67
N ALA A 92 -13.91 -1.44 2.84
CA ALA A 92 -12.55 -1.84 3.21
C ALA A 92 -12.57 -3.15 4.01
N PRO A 93 -11.52 -3.99 3.93
CA PRO A 93 -11.48 -5.26 4.65
C PRO A 93 -11.44 -5.04 6.17
N ALA A 94 -12.10 -5.92 6.91
CA ALA A 94 -12.12 -5.88 8.37
C ALA A 94 -10.77 -6.28 9.00
N VAL A 95 -9.92 -7.00 8.26
CA VAL A 95 -8.55 -7.33 8.65
C VAL A 95 -7.59 -6.55 7.77
N THR A 96 -6.98 -5.54 8.35
CA THR A 96 -6.03 -4.65 7.67
C THR A 96 -5.19 -3.89 8.70
N TRP A 97 -4.18 -3.15 8.23
CA TRP A 97 -3.47 -2.23 9.10
C TRP A 97 -4.37 -1.03 9.47
N PRO A 98 -4.44 -0.62 10.74
CA PRO A 98 -5.38 0.41 11.20
C PRO A 98 -5.30 1.74 10.44
N THR A 99 -4.13 2.13 9.94
CA THR A 99 -3.96 3.41 9.26
C THR A 99 -4.70 3.48 7.92
N GLN A 100 -4.92 2.37 7.24
CA GLN A 100 -5.77 2.32 6.06
C GLN A 100 -7.19 2.83 6.38
N ILE A 101 -7.76 2.33 7.47
CA ILE A 101 -9.12 2.75 7.90
C ILE A 101 -9.12 4.18 8.42
N TRP A 102 -8.15 4.52 9.29
CA TRP A 102 -8.09 5.85 9.89
C TRP A 102 -7.86 6.95 8.87
N SER A 103 -7.04 6.70 7.85
CA SER A 103 -6.82 7.66 6.77
C SER A 103 -8.11 8.02 6.05
N LEU A 104 -8.93 7.02 5.74
CA LEU A 104 -10.24 7.22 5.10
C LEU A 104 -11.20 8.00 6.01
N VAL A 105 -11.27 7.64 7.30
CA VAL A 105 -12.11 8.37 8.28
C VAL A 105 -11.65 9.82 8.45
N MET A 106 -10.32 10.04 8.52
CA MET A 106 -9.76 11.40 8.63
C MET A 106 -10.03 12.24 7.38
N ALA A 107 -10.06 11.62 6.20
CA ALA A 107 -10.45 12.30 4.96
C ALA A 107 -11.95 12.62 4.88
N GLY A 108 -12.74 12.12 5.85
CA GLY A 108 -14.18 12.42 5.98
C GLY A 108 -15.10 11.38 5.36
N PHE A 109 -14.58 10.22 4.95
CA PHE A 109 -15.38 9.15 4.36
C PHE A 109 -16.06 8.28 5.43
N SER A 110 -17.17 7.65 5.05
CA SER A 110 -17.85 6.62 5.83
C SER A 110 -17.25 5.26 5.46
N VAL A 111 -16.49 4.65 6.37
CA VAL A 111 -15.90 3.34 6.11
C VAL A 111 -16.87 2.25 6.50
N ARG A 112 -17.18 1.36 5.57
CA ARG A 112 -17.95 0.14 5.80
C ARG A 112 -17.04 -1.07 5.69
N LEU A 113 -16.87 -1.79 6.80
CA LEU A 113 -16.02 -2.96 6.85
C LEU A 113 -16.66 -4.13 6.10
N VAL A 114 -15.85 -4.80 5.31
CA VAL A 114 -16.18 -6.03 4.58
C VAL A 114 -15.46 -7.18 5.25
N ASP A 115 -16.13 -8.29 5.42
CA ASP A 115 -15.55 -9.49 6.03
C ASP A 115 -14.39 -10.04 5.19
N VAL A 116 -13.59 -10.89 5.78
CA VAL A 116 -12.48 -11.58 5.09
C VAL A 116 -12.75 -13.07 5.01
N ASP A 117 -12.30 -13.68 3.93
CA ASP A 117 -12.30 -15.14 3.79
C ASP A 117 -11.16 -15.71 4.66
N PRO A 118 -11.47 -16.51 5.69
CA PRO A 118 -10.47 -17.07 6.59
C PRO A 118 -9.47 -18.02 5.91
N ALA A 119 -9.80 -18.56 4.75
CA ALA A 119 -8.89 -19.45 4.00
C ALA A 119 -7.80 -18.66 3.25
N THR A 120 -8.12 -17.46 2.81
CA THR A 120 -7.21 -16.61 2.03
C THR A 120 -6.74 -15.38 2.79
N MET A 121 -7.41 -15.00 3.86
CA MET A 121 -7.24 -13.74 4.60
C MET A 121 -7.48 -12.48 3.76
N ASN A 122 -7.99 -12.64 2.55
CA ASN A 122 -8.38 -11.55 1.67
C ASN A 122 -9.84 -11.14 1.91
N ILE A 123 -10.20 -9.98 1.39
CA ILE A 123 -11.58 -9.49 1.40
C ILE A 123 -12.53 -10.54 0.83
N SER A 124 -13.61 -10.87 1.53
CA SER A 124 -14.67 -11.76 1.03
C SER A 124 -15.38 -11.09 -0.15
N PHE A 125 -15.30 -11.69 -1.31
CA PHE A 125 -15.93 -11.12 -2.51
C PHE A 125 -17.46 -11.13 -2.39
N GLU A 126 -18.02 -12.16 -1.79
CA GLU A 126 -19.46 -12.30 -1.59
C GLU A 126 -20.00 -11.20 -0.68
N ASP A 127 -19.29 -10.89 0.41
CA ASP A 127 -19.65 -9.83 1.33
C ASP A 127 -19.38 -8.44 0.72
N LEU A 128 -18.30 -8.31 -0.06
CA LEU A 128 -17.99 -7.10 -0.82
C LEU A 128 -19.13 -6.75 -1.78
N GLU A 129 -19.54 -7.69 -2.62
CA GLU A 129 -20.63 -7.49 -3.58
C GLU A 129 -21.96 -7.17 -2.90
N ALA A 130 -22.28 -7.87 -1.82
CA ALA A 130 -23.49 -7.64 -1.04
C ALA A 130 -23.54 -6.26 -0.34
N LYS A 131 -22.39 -5.66 -0.08
CA LYS A 131 -22.27 -4.36 0.60
C LYS A 131 -22.23 -3.17 -0.34
N VAL A 132 -22.07 -3.37 -1.64
CA VAL A 132 -22.16 -2.27 -2.60
C VAL A 132 -23.57 -1.67 -2.56
N GLY A 133 -23.63 -0.38 -2.32
CA GLY A 133 -24.89 0.37 -2.19
C GLY A 133 -24.85 1.73 -2.89
N PRO A 134 -25.96 2.47 -2.85
CA PRO A 134 -26.06 3.75 -3.58
C PRO A 134 -25.10 4.84 -3.07
N ARG A 135 -24.55 4.71 -1.86
CA ARG A 135 -23.54 5.63 -1.32
C ARG A 135 -22.11 5.14 -1.48
N THR A 136 -21.91 3.92 -1.93
CA THR A 136 -20.57 3.37 -2.15
C THR A 136 -19.91 4.08 -3.32
N ARG A 137 -18.68 4.58 -3.11
CA ARG A 137 -17.90 5.30 -4.11
C ARG A 137 -16.53 4.70 -4.35
N ALA A 138 -16.00 3.97 -3.37
CA ALA A 138 -14.67 3.38 -3.49
C ALA A 138 -14.56 2.03 -2.78
N ILE A 139 -13.57 1.26 -3.21
CA ILE A 139 -13.07 0.05 -2.54
C ILE A 139 -11.61 0.32 -2.19
N SER A 140 -11.27 0.12 -0.92
CA SER A 140 -9.89 0.13 -0.44
C SER A 140 -9.47 -1.31 -0.16
N LEU A 141 -8.49 -1.82 -0.89
CA LEU A 141 -7.98 -3.17 -0.77
C LEU A 141 -6.71 -3.20 0.09
N VAL A 142 -6.40 -4.35 0.65
CA VAL A 142 -5.09 -4.66 1.22
C VAL A 142 -4.59 -5.98 0.65
N HIS A 143 -3.33 -6.02 0.26
CA HIS A 143 -2.63 -7.25 -0.16
C HIS A 143 -1.87 -7.82 1.04
N LEU A 144 -2.64 -8.33 2.00
CA LEU A 144 -2.15 -8.74 3.31
C LEU A 144 -1.09 -9.84 3.19
N MET A 145 0.10 -9.61 3.79
CA MET A 145 1.23 -10.55 3.76
C MET A 145 1.65 -10.98 2.34
N GLY A 146 1.47 -10.10 1.37
CA GLY A 146 1.77 -10.41 -0.04
C GLY A 146 0.73 -11.28 -0.74
N ASN A 147 -0.38 -11.62 -0.07
CA ASN A 147 -1.49 -12.33 -0.69
C ASN A 147 -2.50 -11.35 -1.29
N THR A 148 -2.99 -11.62 -2.48
CA THR A 148 -3.89 -10.71 -3.21
C THR A 148 -5.29 -11.33 -3.39
N PRO A 149 -6.37 -10.54 -3.29
CA PRO A 149 -7.69 -11.01 -3.68
C PRO A 149 -7.76 -11.30 -5.19
N ASP A 150 -8.85 -11.90 -5.63
CA ASP A 150 -9.14 -12.04 -7.06
C ASP A 150 -9.39 -10.66 -7.68
N MET A 151 -8.31 -10.08 -8.23
CA MET A 151 -8.35 -8.73 -8.79
C MET A 151 -9.25 -8.62 -10.01
N ASP A 152 -9.43 -9.70 -10.78
CA ASP A 152 -10.34 -9.67 -11.93
C ASP A 152 -11.79 -9.44 -11.47
N ARG A 153 -12.24 -10.17 -10.45
CA ARG A 153 -13.58 -10.03 -9.88
C ARG A 153 -13.78 -8.66 -9.23
N VAL A 154 -12.78 -8.19 -8.47
CA VAL A 154 -12.85 -6.87 -7.83
C VAL A 154 -12.93 -5.76 -8.85
N MET A 155 -12.07 -5.77 -9.87
CA MET A 155 -12.07 -4.73 -10.91
C MET A 155 -13.31 -4.78 -11.80
N GLU A 156 -13.89 -5.96 -12.02
CA GLU A 156 -15.17 -6.10 -12.71
C GLU A 156 -16.31 -5.46 -11.89
N LEU A 157 -16.37 -5.75 -10.58
CA LEU A 157 -17.35 -5.16 -9.67
C LEU A 157 -17.21 -3.62 -9.62
N ALA A 158 -15.98 -3.14 -9.50
CA ALA A 158 -15.69 -1.71 -9.47
C ALA A 158 -16.16 -1.01 -10.77
N ARG A 159 -15.86 -1.58 -11.92
CA ARG A 159 -16.34 -1.04 -13.22
C ARG A 159 -17.85 -1.06 -13.34
N LYS A 160 -18.51 -2.14 -12.93
CA LYS A 160 -19.98 -2.29 -12.97
C LYS A 160 -20.68 -1.20 -12.14
N HIS A 161 -20.10 -0.79 -11.05
CA HIS A 161 -20.68 0.18 -10.11
C HIS A 161 -20.00 1.56 -10.13
N SER A 162 -19.06 1.78 -11.05
CA SER A 162 -18.27 3.03 -11.17
C SER A 162 -17.56 3.41 -9.86
N LEU A 163 -16.96 2.41 -9.20
CA LEU A 163 -16.24 2.59 -7.95
C LEU A 163 -14.75 2.87 -8.22
N VAL A 164 -14.18 3.78 -7.45
CA VAL A 164 -12.73 3.96 -7.38
C VAL A 164 -12.12 2.81 -6.58
N VAL A 165 -10.99 2.27 -7.05
CA VAL A 165 -10.21 1.27 -6.31
C VAL A 165 -8.90 1.90 -5.89
N ILE A 166 -8.53 1.72 -4.61
CA ILE A 166 -7.21 2.02 -4.07
C ILE A 166 -6.64 0.77 -3.41
N GLU A 167 -5.32 0.66 -3.39
CA GLU A 167 -4.64 -0.54 -2.93
C GLU A 167 -3.63 -0.21 -1.82
N ASP A 168 -3.64 -0.95 -0.73
CA ASP A 168 -2.54 -0.98 0.23
C ASP A 168 -1.67 -2.19 -0.10
N ALA A 169 -0.51 -1.93 -0.69
CA ALA A 169 0.51 -2.91 -1.06
C ALA A 169 1.75 -2.84 -0.17
N CYS A 170 1.61 -2.30 1.05
CA CYS A 170 2.73 -2.12 1.98
C CYS A 170 3.45 -3.43 2.34
N GLU A 171 2.74 -4.55 2.32
CA GLU A 171 3.30 -5.88 2.61
C GLU A 171 3.43 -6.76 1.34
N ALA A 172 3.31 -6.18 0.16
CA ALA A 172 3.15 -6.95 -1.08
C ALA A 172 4.14 -6.57 -2.18
N LEU A 173 5.31 -6.04 -1.81
CA LEU A 173 6.33 -5.65 -2.78
C LEU A 173 6.72 -6.84 -3.66
N GLY A 174 6.55 -6.70 -4.99
CA GLY A 174 6.85 -7.75 -5.96
C GLY A 174 5.74 -8.79 -6.16
N THR A 175 4.66 -8.75 -5.38
CA THR A 175 3.48 -9.59 -5.62
C THR A 175 2.82 -9.23 -6.94
N LYS A 176 2.31 -10.24 -7.63
CA LYS A 176 1.57 -10.08 -8.89
C LYS A 176 0.27 -10.87 -8.84
N TRP A 177 -0.76 -10.29 -9.44
CA TRP A 177 -1.93 -11.03 -9.86
C TRP A 177 -1.77 -11.34 -11.34
N ARG A 178 -1.63 -12.63 -11.68
CA ARG A 178 -1.15 -13.07 -12.99
C ARG A 178 0.21 -12.40 -13.30
N ASP A 179 0.31 -11.61 -14.35
CA ASP A 179 1.56 -10.94 -14.74
C ASP A 179 1.62 -9.45 -14.33
N GLN A 180 0.52 -8.91 -13.78
CA GLN A 180 0.43 -7.51 -13.39
C GLN A 180 0.82 -7.34 -11.92
N PRO A 181 1.76 -6.43 -11.59
CA PRO A 181 2.09 -6.10 -10.21
C PRO A 181 0.88 -5.57 -9.44
N VAL A 182 0.69 -6.01 -8.20
CA VAL A 182 -0.30 -5.38 -7.31
C VAL A 182 0.14 -3.95 -6.99
N GLY A 183 -0.84 -3.10 -6.67
CA GLY A 183 -0.60 -1.66 -6.56
C GLY A 183 -0.70 -0.91 -7.89
N THR A 184 -1.08 -1.60 -8.99
CA THR A 184 -1.27 -0.99 -10.33
C THR A 184 -2.65 -1.26 -10.93
N PHE A 185 -3.56 -1.84 -10.17
CA PHE A 185 -4.93 -2.10 -10.61
C PHE A 185 -5.85 -0.93 -10.36
N GLY A 186 -5.69 -0.30 -9.21
CA GLY A 186 -6.49 0.84 -8.77
C GLY A 186 -5.96 2.19 -9.25
N LEU A 187 -6.61 3.23 -8.77
CA LEU A 187 -6.24 4.63 -9.04
C LEU A 187 -4.90 5.01 -8.41
N ALA A 188 -4.65 4.51 -7.20
CA ALA A 188 -3.43 4.74 -6.44
C ALA A 188 -3.16 3.58 -5.50
N ALA A 189 -1.89 3.42 -5.12
CA ALA A 189 -1.48 2.42 -4.14
C ALA A 189 -0.44 2.96 -3.18
N SER A 190 -0.49 2.51 -1.93
CA SER A 190 0.58 2.69 -0.96
C SER A 190 1.55 1.53 -0.98
N SER A 191 2.82 1.84 -0.80
CA SER A 191 3.90 0.87 -0.57
C SER A 191 4.71 1.27 0.64
N SER A 192 5.37 0.32 1.29
CA SER A 192 6.15 0.61 2.49
C SER A 192 7.52 -0.06 2.44
N PHE A 193 8.51 0.65 2.94
CA PHE A 193 9.86 0.17 3.15
C PHE A 193 10.17 0.02 4.65
N PHE A 194 9.14 -0.27 5.44
CA PHE A 194 9.32 -0.56 6.85
C PHE A 194 10.16 -1.83 7.01
N PHE A 195 11.12 -1.80 7.91
CA PHE A 195 12.18 -2.81 8.04
C PHE A 195 11.69 -4.25 8.26
N SER A 196 10.46 -4.45 8.69
CA SER A 196 9.88 -5.79 8.91
C SER A 196 9.04 -6.30 7.73
N HIS A 197 8.87 -5.52 6.66
CA HIS A 197 8.10 -5.96 5.50
C HIS A 197 8.92 -6.97 4.68
N HIS A 198 9.66 -6.56 3.69
CA HIS A 198 10.41 -7.51 2.83
C HIS A 198 11.76 -6.98 2.38
N ILE A 199 12.26 -5.94 3.01
CA ILE A 199 13.54 -5.34 2.67
C ILE A 199 14.54 -5.51 3.82
#